data_45ef205390af5d4807f3e8ece626c1b3
#
_entry.id   45ef205390af5d4807f3e8ece626c1b3
#
_cell.length_a   1.000
_cell.length_b   1.000
_cell.length_c   1.000
_cell.angle_alpha   90.00
_cell.angle_beta   90.00
_cell.angle_gamma   90.00
#
_symmetry.space_group_name_H-M   'P 1'
#
loop_
_entity.id
_entity.type
_entity.pdbx_description
1 polymer ?
#
loop_
_entity_poly.entity_id
_entity_poly.type
_entity_poly.pdbx_seq_one_letter_code
_entity_poly.pdbx_strand_id
1 'polypeptide(L)'
;MSTIKIIKVNATKSTNSKLRMLIKSKKIHNNTIISANYQYGGRGQSDKRWFSSYGKNLICSLYINIPDMRQSCLQNINFAVSLSVLKTVKKFINNSTLIKWPNDILSANKKISGILIENSIKSNKVYDSIIGTGINVNQLVFKSLPKATSIKKLTNKELNVDIVLYELIKNYNFYFLKIRNTKYLLNQYNENLYGLNKCKFLLEGEIVKGKIIRVLENGKIRVEIFSH
;
A
#
# COMPACT_ATOMS: atom_id res chain seq x y z
N MET A 1 15.60 -10.87 -4.78
CA MET A 1 15.84 -9.44 -5.05
C MET A 1 17.24 -9.08 -4.60
N SER A 2 17.92 -8.18 -5.32
CA SER A 2 19.14 -7.51 -4.82
C SER A 2 18.78 -6.67 -3.58
N THR A 3 19.79 -6.36 -2.77
CA THR A 3 19.64 -5.55 -1.55
C THR A 3 18.92 -4.23 -1.83
N ILE A 4 17.89 -3.89 -1.04
CA ILE A 4 17.19 -2.61 -1.15
C ILE A 4 18.05 -1.52 -0.48
N LYS A 5 18.42 -0.49 -1.26
CA LYS A 5 19.11 0.70 -0.75
C LYS A 5 18.12 1.62 -0.05
N ILE A 6 18.46 2.08 1.15
CA ILE A 6 17.61 2.99 1.94
C ILE A 6 18.21 4.39 1.92
N ILE A 7 17.37 5.38 1.59
CA ILE A 7 17.67 6.80 1.68
C ILE A 7 16.67 7.42 2.66
N LYS A 8 17.18 7.99 3.75
CA LYS A 8 16.35 8.71 4.71
C LYS A 8 16.44 10.21 4.48
N VAL A 9 15.29 10.87 4.53
CA VAL A 9 15.19 12.33 4.41
C VAL A 9 14.33 12.88 5.55
N ASN A 10 14.65 14.08 6.01
CA ASN A 10 13.90 14.68 7.10
C ASN A 10 12.49 15.10 6.65
N ALA A 11 12.39 15.85 5.56
CA ALA A 11 11.11 16.29 5.00
C ALA A 11 11.16 16.34 3.47
N THR A 12 10.01 16.12 2.84
CA THR A 12 9.85 16.27 1.39
C THR A 12 8.40 16.60 1.05
N LYS A 13 8.16 17.14 -0.15
CA LYS A 13 6.80 17.35 -0.65
C LYS A 13 6.06 16.00 -0.73
N SER A 14 6.67 15.01 -1.38
CA SER A 14 6.17 13.63 -1.50
C SER A 14 7.35 12.68 -1.77
N THR A 15 7.39 11.54 -1.08
CA THR A 15 8.43 10.51 -1.31
C THR A 15 8.38 9.94 -2.72
N ASN A 16 7.19 9.74 -3.32
CA ASN A 16 7.06 9.35 -4.73
C ASN A 16 7.66 10.40 -5.67
N SER A 17 7.35 11.69 -5.45
CA SER A 17 7.88 12.79 -6.28
C SER A 17 9.38 12.92 -6.13
N LYS A 18 9.91 12.74 -4.92
CA LYS A 18 11.36 12.76 -4.67
C LYS A 18 12.08 11.62 -5.39
N LEU A 19 11.53 10.39 -5.34
CA LEU A 19 12.06 9.26 -6.11
C LEU A 19 12.05 9.54 -7.61
N ARG A 20 10.94 10.02 -8.15
CA ARG A 20 10.82 10.37 -9.58
C ARG A 20 11.87 11.37 -10.02
N MET A 21 12.17 12.39 -9.20
CA MET A 21 13.22 13.35 -9.47
C MET A 21 14.60 12.69 -9.50
N LEU A 22 14.91 11.81 -8.53
CA LEU A 22 16.19 11.13 -8.43
C LEU A 22 16.40 10.12 -9.57
N ILE A 23 15.35 9.44 -10.02
CA ILE A 23 15.36 8.56 -11.19
C ILE A 23 15.73 9.38 -12.45
N LYS A 24 15.00 10.50 -12.69
CA LYS A 24 15.25 11.37 -13.85
C LYS A 24 16.68 11.92 -13.88
N SER A 25 17.25 12.23 -12.73
CA SER A 25 18.64 12.71 -12.61
C SER A 25 19.69 11.59 -12.58
N LYS A 26 19.29 10.33 -12.79
CA LYS A 26 20.18 9.15 -12.76
C LYS A 26 21.00 9.00 -11.45
N LYS A 27 20.50 9.55 -10.34
CA LYS A 27 21.16 9.50 -9.02
C LYS A 27 20.87 8.25 -8.23
N ILE A 28 19.90 7.46 -8.66
CA ILE A 28 19.52 6.20 -8.02
C ILE A 28 19.31 5.10 -9.04
N HIS A 29 19.50 3.89 -8.57
CA HIS A 29 19.29 2.67 -9.34
C HIS A 29 18.08 1.89 -8.80
N ASN A 30 17.76 0.76 -9.45
CA ASN A 30 16.71 -0.16 -9.04
C ASN A 30 16.84 -0.55 -7.55
N ASN A 31 15.71 -0.94 -6.94
CA ASN A 31 15.60 -1.35 -5.53
C ASN A 31 16.06 -0.26 -4.55
N THR A 32 15.62 0.96 -4.77
CA THR A 32 15.87 2.07 -3.83
C THR A 32 14.58 2.47 -3.13
N ILE A 33 14.62 2.56 -1.81
CA ILE A 33 13.54 3.08 -0.97
C ILE A 33 13.94 4.43 -0.37
N ILE A 34 13.04 5.41 -0.45
CA ILE A 34 13.14 6.66 0.31
C ILE A 34 12.15 6.60 1.45
N SER A 35 12.62 6.90 2.67
CA SER A 35 11.78 7.12 3.84
C SER A 35 11.92 8.55 4.32
N ALA A 36 10.79 9.19 4.70
CA ALA A 36 10.76 10.56 5.19
C ALA A 36 10.11 10.64 6.59
N ASN A 37 10.63 11.51 7.46
CA ASN A 37 9.99 11.81 8.74
C ASN A 37 8.71 12.63 8.54
N TYR A 38 8.63 13.43 7.45
CA TYR A 38 7.48 14.27 7.16
C TYR A 38 7.25 14.47 5.66
N GLN A 39 5.97 14.49 5.27
CA GLN A 39 5.49 14.91 3.95
C GLN A 39 4.53 16.09 4.08
N TYR A 40 4.83 17.23 3.43
CA TYR A 40 3.92 18.38 3.40
C TYR A 40 2.97 18.41 2.20
N GLY A 41 3.16 17.53 1.21
CA GLY A 41 2.30 17.36 0.04
C GLY A 41 2.07 15.88 -0.29
N GLY A 42 1.77 15.07 0.74
CA GLY A 42 1.51 13.64 0.58
C GLY A 42 0.29 13.41 -0.32
N ARG A 43 0.42 12.48 -1.28
CA ARG A 43 -0.63 12.14 -2.24
C ARG A 43 -1.22 10.77 -1.97
N GLY A 44 -2.52 10.62 -2.24
CA GLY A 44 -3.24 9.37 -2.34
C GLY A 44 -3.78 9.15 -3.75
N GLN A 45 -4.67 8.18 -3.95
CA GLN A 45 -5.39 7.98 -5.22
C GLN A 45 -6.47 9.05 -5.41
N SER A 46 -6.79 9.36 -6.68
CA SER A 46 -7.88 10.27 -7.07
C SER A 46 -7.83 11.60 -6.31
N ASP A 47 -6.70 12.29 -6.38
CA ASP A 47 -6.42 13.61 -5.78
C ASP A 47 -6.59 13.70 -4.26
N LYS A 48 -6.77 12.57 -3.58
CA LYS A 48 -6.78 12.52 -2.12
C LYS A 48 -5.39 12.80 -1.57
N ARG A 49 -5.35 13.39 -0.36
CA ARG A 49 -4.11 13.67 0.35
C ARG A 49 -3.82 12.62 1.41
N TRP A 50 -2.54 12.33 1.62
CA TRP A 50 -2.06 11.58 2.76
C TRP A 50 -1.52 12.55 3.81
N PHE A 51 -2.13 12.56 4.99
CA PHE A 51 -1.71 13.40 6.11
C PHE A 51 -0.94 12.58 7.13
N SER A 52 0.14 13.14 7.66
CA SER A 52 0.95 12.51 8.69
C SER A 52 1.55 13.54 9.63
N SER A 53 1.66 13.19 10.90
CA SER A 53 2.42 13.98 11.86
C SER A 53 3.90 13.66 11.75
N TYR A 54 4.77 14.64 11.99
CA TYR A 54 6.21 14.53 11.91
C TYR A 54 6.74 13.37 12.78
N GLY A 55 7.52 12.46 12.18
CA GLY A 55 8.18 11.33 12.86
C GLY A 55 7.25 10.27 13.45
N LYS A 56 5.91 10.36 13.25
CA LYS A 56 4.95 9.45 13.88
C LYS A 56 4.52 8.27 12.99
N ASN A 57 4.81 8.32 11.69
CA ASN A 57 4.32 7.33 10.73
C ASN A 57 5.45 6.86 9.81
N LEU A 58 5.35 5.64 9.31
CA LEU A 58 6.17 5.21 8.20
C LEU A 58 5.62 5.84 6.91
N ILE A 59 6.46 6.64 6.27
CA ILE A 59 6.17 7.26 4.99
C ILE A 59 7.35 6.93 4.08
N CYS A 60 7.13 6.06 3.12
CA CYS A 60 8.20 5.65 2.22
C CYS A 60 7.71 5.43 0.80
N SER A 61 8.65 5.42 -0.13
CA SER A 61 8.43 5.04 -1.52
C SER A 61 9.56 4.14 -1.99
N LEU A 62 9.21 3.02 -2.62
CA LEU A 62 10.13 2.08 -3.24
C LEU A 62 10.13 2.27 -4.75
N TYR A 63 11.29 2.36 -5.36
CA TYR A 63 11.50 2.29 -6.80
C TYR A 63 11.93 0.89 -7.19
N ILE A 64 11.20 0.28 -8.11
CA ILE A 64 11.52 -1.02 -8.67
C ILE A 64 11.40 -1.01 -10.19
N ASN A 65 12.29 -1.77 -10.83
CA ASN A 65 12.17 -2.18 -12.22
C ASN A 65 12.01 -3.71 -12.23
N ILE A 66 11.00 -4.20 -12.92
CA ILE A 66 10.73 -5.63 -13.07
C ILE A 66 10.91 -5.95 -14.55
N PRO A 67 12.10 -6.44 -14.96
CA PRO A 67 12.38 -6.72 -16.36
C PRO A 67 11.33 -7.66 -16.96
N ASP A 68 10.94 -7.39 -18.19
CA ASP A 68 10.00 -8.22 -18.99
C ASP A 68 8.63 -8.48 -18.37
N MET A 69 8.19 -7.63 -17.45
CA MET A 69 6.84 -7.72 -16.91
C MET A 69 5.82 -7.21 -17.93
N ARG A 70 4.91 -8.08 -18.38
CA ARG A 70 3.82 -7.71 -19.28
C ARG A 70 2.82 -6.79 -18.58
N GLN A 71 2.22 -5.86 -19.32
CA GLN A 71 1.18 -4.98 -18.79
C GLN A 71 -0.03 -5.76 -18.23
N SER A 72 -0.36 -6.93 -18.81
CA SER A 72 -1.42 -7.81 -18.28
C SER A 72 -1.17 -8.31 -16.86
N CYS A 73 0.11 -8.33 -16.41
CA CYS A 73 0.50 -8.74 -15.07
C CYS A 73 0.64 -7.55 -14.09
N LEU A 74 0.26 -6.34 -14.50
CA LEU A 74 0.41 -5.11 -13.70
C LEU A 74 -0.21 -5.24 -12.31
N GLN A 75 -1.33 -5.93 -12.20
CA GLN A 75 -2.02 -6.11 -10.92
C GLN A 75 -1.23 -6.96 -9.91
N ASN A 76 -0.30 -7.77 -10.36
CA ASN A 76 0.57 -8.54 -9.46
C ASN A 76 1.41 -7.61 -8.57
N ILE A 77 1.78 -6.41 -9.06
CA ILE A 77 2.48 -5.40 -8.24
C ILE A 77 1.55 -4.97 -7.10
N ASN A 78 0.30 -4.64 -7.40
CA ASN A 78 -0.67 -4.24 -6.39
C ASN A 78 -0.93 -5.36 -5.36
N PHE A 79 -1.09 -6.59 -5.81
CA PHE A 79 -1.28 -7.74 -4.91
C PHE A 79 -0.06 -7.96 -4.02
N ALA A 80 1.15 -8.00 -4.58
CA ALA A 80 2.37 -8.20 -3.83
C ALA A 80 2.61 -7.08 -2.79
N VAL A 81 2.38 -5.83 -3.17
CA VAL A 81 2.52 -4.67 -2.28
C VAL A 81 1.49 -4.70 -1.16
N SER A 82 0.22 -4.93 -1.49
CA SER A 82 -0.86 -4.98 -0.49
C SER A 82 -0.63 -6.09 0.53
N LEU A 83 -0.21 -7.28 0.07
CA LEU A 83 0.15 -8.39 0.94
C LEU A 83 1.37 -8.09 1.81
N SER A 84 2.39 -7.41 1.26
CA SER A 84 3.57 -6.99 2.02
C SER A 84 3.20 -6.04 3.15
N VAL A 85 2.38 -5.04 2.86
CA VAL A 85 1.92 -4.07 3.86
C VAL A 85 1.01 -4.74 4.90
N LEU A 86 0.08 -5.58 4.46
CA LEU A 86 -0.78 -6.36 5.35
C LEU A 86 0.04 -7.20 6.32
N LYS A 87 1.01 -7.96 5.81
CA LYS A 87 1.87 -8.83 6.63
C LYS A 87 2.70 -8.02 7.62
N THR A 88 3.20 -6.85 7.18
CA THR A 88 3.93 -5.92 8.04
C THR A 88 3.07 -5.44 9.20
N VAL A 89 1.85 -4.98 8.93
CA VAL A 89 0.94 -4.49 9.96
C VAL A 89 0.55 -5.62 10.93
N LYS A 90 0.22 -6.81 10.41
CA LYS A 90 -0.12 -8.01 11.22
C LYS A 90 1.00 -8.44 12.17
N LYS A 91 2.26 -8.09 11.91
CA LYS A 91 3.38 -8.39 12.81
C LYS A 91 3.29 -7.64 14.14
N PHE A 92 2.67 -6.46 14.15
CA PHE A 92 2.66 -5.56 15.31
C PHE A 92 1.31 -5.47 16.01
N ILE A 93 0.24 -6.05 15.42
CA ILE A 93 -1.11 -5.97 15.98
C ILE A 93 -1.84 -7.31 15.88
N ASN A 94 -2.65 -7.61 16.90
CA ASN A 94 -3.45 -8.83 16.95
C ASN A 94 -4.88 -8.63 16.42
N ASN A 95 -5.29 -7.39 16.16
CA ASN A 95 -6.62 -7.09 15.63
C ASN A 95 -6.80 -7.62 14.21
N SER A 96 -8.03 -7.93 13.84
CA SER A 96 -8.39 -8.25 12.47
C SER A 96 -7.87 -7.18 11.51
N THR A 97 -7.02 -7.60 10.56
CA THR A 97 -6.38 -6.71 9.59
C THR A 97 -6.62 -7.28 8.21
N LEU A 98 -7.21 -6.47 7.34
CA LEU A 98 -7.73 -6.86 6.03
C LEU A 98 -7.35 -5.84 4.95
N ILE A 99 -7.35 -6.28 3.70
CA ILE A 99 -7.14 -5.44 2.53
C ILE A 99 -8.49 -4.88 2.10
N LYS A 100 -8.65 -3.56 2.15
CA LYS A 100 -9.78 -2.89 1.50
C LYS A 100 -9.38 -2.52 0.08
N TRP A 101 -9.98 -3.21 -0.88
CA TRP A 101 -9.80 -2.92 -2.29
C TRP A 101 -10.05 -1.42 -2.59
N PRO A 102 -9.25 -0.77 -3.47
CA PRO A 102 -8.12 -1.37 -4.20
C PRO A 102 -6.75 -1.28 -3.48
N ASN A 103 -6.57 -0.44 -2.46
CA ASN A 103 -5.24 0.00 -2.03
C ASN A 103 -5.10 0.40 -0.55
N ASP A 104 -6.07 0.07 0.28
CA ASP A 104 -6.05 0.40 1.71
C ASP A 104 -5.88 -0.85 2.57
N ILE A 105 -5.21 -0.71 3.69
CA ILE A 105 -5.21 -1.71 4.76
C ILE A 105 -6.04 -1.18 5.91
N LEU A 106 -7.00 -2.01 6.34
CA LEU A 106 -7.81 -1.74 7.52
C LEU A 106 -7.36 -2.61 8.68
N SER A 107 -7.45 -2.08 9.89
CA SER A 107 -7.38 -2.84 11.14
C SER A 107 -8.46 -2.34 12.08
N ALA A 108 -9.16 -3.26 12.77
CA ALA A 108 -10.34 -2.93 13.57
C ALA A 108 -11.34 -2.04 12.78
N ASN A 109 -11.58 -2.36 11.51
CA ASN A 109 -12.44 -1.62 10.56
C ASN A 109 -12.04 -0.15 10.30
N LYS A 110 -10.81 0.24 10.67
CA LYS A 110 -10.27 1.59 10.43
C LYS A 110 -9.02 1.54 9.56
N LYS A 111 -8.83 2.55 8.72
CA LYS A 111 -7.69 2.66 7.83
C LYS A 111 -6.40 2.86 8.63
N ILE A 112 -5.44 1.93 8.47
CA ILE A 112 -4.13 1.98 9.10
C ILE A 112 -3.02 2.25 8.07
N SER A 113 -3.24 1.89 6.80
CA SER A 113 -2.28 2.13 5.74
C SER A 113 -2.96 2.45 4.42
N GLY A 114 -2.26 3.21 3.58
CA GLY A 114 -2.62 3.49 2.19
C GLY A 114 -1.44 3.28 1.26
N ILE A 115 -1.73 2.82 0.04
CA ILE A 115 -0.75 2.48 -0.99
C ILE A 115 -1.03 3.32 -2.23
N LEU A 116 0.02 3.86 -2.85
CA LEU A 116 -0.04 4.60 -4.10
C LEU A 116 1.02 4.10 -5.06
N ILE A 117 0.61 3.35 -6.08
CA ILE A 117 1.50 2.81 -7.10
C ILE A 117 1.39 3.65 -8.37
N GLU A 118 2.53 4.11 -8.86
CA GLU A 118 2.67 4.86 -10.10
C GLU A 118 3.58 4.06 -11.04
N ASN A 119 3.01 3.55 -12.12
CA ASN A 119 3.71 2.71 -13.09
C ASN A 119 4.09 3.49 -14.33
N SER A 120 5.27 3.22 -14.88
CA SER A 120 5.69 3.65 -16.21
C SER A 120 5.54 2.48 -17.17
N ILE A 121 4.77 2.68 -18.24
CA ILE A 121 4.52 1.65 -19.24
C ILE A 121 5.14 2.09 -20.56
N LYS A 122 5.88 1.18 -21.20
CA LYS A 122 6.48 1.38 -22.52
C LYS A 122 6.37 0.10 -23.33
N SER A 123 5.91 0.21 -24.57
CA SER A 123 5.77 -0.94 -25.51
C SER A 123 5.07 -2.16 -24.87
N ASN A 124 3.91 -1.92 -24.23
CA ASN A 124 3.09 -2.93 -23.56
C ASN A 124 3.80 -3.72 -22.43
N LYS A 125 4.91 -3.18 -21.91
CA LYS A 125 5.64 -3.71 -20.74
C LYS A 125 5.67 -2.68 -19.62
N VAL A 126 5.66 -3.17 -18.38
CA VAL A 126 5.92 -2.33 -17.21
C VAL A 126 7.42 -2.02 -17.18
N TYR A 127 7.76 -0.76 -17.40
CA TYR A 127 9.16 -0.32 -17.41
C TYR A 127 9.69 -0.19 -15.98
N ASP A 128 8.96 0.52 -15.14
CA ASP A 128 9.25 0.69 -13.72
C ASP A 128 8.01 1.01 -12.89
N SER A 129 8.16 0.95 -11.58
CA SER A 129 7.11 1.31 -10.63
C SER A 129 7.67 2.08 -9.45
N ILE A 130 6.96 3.14 -9.06
CA ILE A 130 7.17 3.87 -7.80
C ILE A 130 6.02 3.52 -6.86
N ILE A 131 6.35 2.89 -5.74
CA ILE A 131 5.39 2.35 -4.78
C ILE A 131 5.43 3.17 -3.51
N GLY A 132 4.48 4.10 -3.36
CA GLY A 132 4.28 4.86 -2.14
C GLY A 132 3.51 4.06 -1.10
N THR A 133 4.04 4.01 0.12
CA THR A 133 3.41 3.34 1.25
C THR A 133 3.42 4.26 2.46
N GLY A 134 2.21 4.51 3.01
CA GLY A 134 2.02 5.17 4.28
C GLY A 134 1.43 4.20 5.31
N ILE A 135 2.10 4.01 6.46
CA ILE A 135 1.59 3.22 7.59
C ILE A 135 1.50 4.11 8.81
N ASN A 136 0.33 4.20 9.40
CA ASN A 136 0.12 4.91 10.65
C ASN A 136 0.72 4.11 11.80
N VAL A 137 1.83 4.59 12.40
CA VAL A 137 2.55 3.86 13.45
C VAL A 137 2.20 4.44 14.83
N ASN A 138 2.63 5.65 15.13
CA ASN A 138 2.53 6.26 16.46
C ASN A 138 1.53 7.42 16.54
N GLN A 139 0.90 7.81 15.45
CA GLN A 139 -0.03 8.93 15.41
C GLN A 139 -1.32 8.60 16.18
N LEU A 140 -1.71 9.44 17.12
CA LEU A 140 -2.92 9.28 17.94
C LEU A 140 -4.09 10.12 17.44
N VAL A 141 -3.81 11.31 16.90
CA VAL A 141 -4.81 12.27 16.47
C VAL A 141 -4.89 12.31 14.95
N PHE A 142 -6.08 12.08 14.41
CA PHE A 142 -6.39 12.11 12.98
C PHE A 142 -7.49 13.14 12.74
N LYS A 143 -7.09 14.43 12.63
CA LYS A 143 -8.04 15.53 12.34
C LYS A 143 -8.80 15.22 11.05
N SER A 144 -10.13 15.36 11.09
CA SER A 144 -11.02 15.12 9.93
C SER A 144 -10.99 13.72 9.32
N LEU A 145 -10.37 12.73 9.98
CA LEU A 145 -10.28 11.34 9.49
C LEU A 145 -10.77 10.35 10.57
N PRO A 146 -12.06 10.32 10.91
CA PRO A 146 -12.59 9.49 12.02
C PRO A 146 -12.42 7.98 11.77
N LYS A 147 -12.26 7.58 10.51
CA LYS A 147 -12.04 6.18 10.11
C LYS A 147 -10.57 5.81 9.99
N ALA A 148 -9.64 6.60 10.56
CA ALA A 148 -8.22 6.27 10.62
C ALA A 148 -7.83 5.72 11.99
N THR A 149 -6.78 4.87 11.99
CA THR A 149 -6.16 4.34 13.21
C THR A 149 -4.65 4.20 13.02
N SER A 150 -3.93 3.83 14.08
CA SER A 150 -2.50 3.55 14.05
C SER A 150 -2.17 2.31 14.89
N ILE A 151 -0.95 1.79 14.75
CA ILE A 151 -0.46 0.69 15.59
C ILE A 151 -0.53 1.10 17.06
N LYS A 152 0.02 2.27 17.42
CA LYS A 152 -0.01 2.76 18.81
C LYS A 152 -1.43 2.91 19.36
N LYS A 153 -2.38 3.36 18.54
CA LYS A 153 -3.78 3.52 18.96
C LYS A 153 -4.47 2.19 19.25
N LEU A 154 -4.05 1.10 18.61
CA LEU A 154 -4.61 -0.24 18.78
C LEU A 154 -3.90 -1.06 19.86
N THR A 155 -2.63 -0.77 20.15
CA THR A 155 -1.80 -1.60 21.03
C THR A 155 -1.34 -0.89 22.30
N ASN A 156 -1.52 0.43 22.38
CA ASN A 156 -0.93 1.32 23.38
C ASN A 156 0.61 1.30 23.45
N LYS A 157 1.28 0.70 22.42
CA LYS A 157 2.75 0.61 22.36
C LYS A 157 3.30 1.59 21.33
N GLU A 158 4.31 2.36 21.71
CA GLU A 158 5.10 3.15 20.78
C GLU A 158 6.15 2.27 20.11
N LEU A 159 6.30 2.41 18.80
CA LEU A 159 7.27 1.65 18.01
C LEU A 159 8.29 2.58 17.37
N ASN A 160 9.52 2.11 17.26
CA ASN A 160 10.46 2.74 16.34
C ASN A 160 9.99 2.51 14.90
N VAL A 161 9.78 3.61 14.16
CA VAL A 161 9.30 3.57 12.77
C VAL A 161 10.26 2.80 11.87
N ASP A 162 11.55 2.78 12.16
CA ASP A 162 12.54 2.02 11.39
C ASP A 162 12.32 0.51 11.50
N ILE A 163 11.87 0.00 12.65
CA ILE A 163 11.54 -1.42 12.81
C ILE A 163 10.40 -1.79 11.85
N VAL A 164 9.40 -0.90 11.71
CA VAL A 164 8.31 -1.12 10.76
C VAL A 164 8.79 -1.05 9.30
N LEU A 165 9.74 -0.14 9.00
CA LEU A 165 10.37 -0.05 7.67
C LEU A 165 11.14 -1.33 7.32
N TYR A 166 11.96 -1.86 8.23
CA TYR A 166 12.71 -3.08 7.97
C TYR A 166 11.80 -4.31 7.82
N GLU A 167 10.73 -4.41 8.60
CA GLU A 167 9.75 -5.48 8.42
C GLU A 167 9.03 -5.35 7.06
N LEU A 168 8.70 -4.12 6.61
CA LEU A 168 8.12 -3.89 5.29
C LEU A 168 9.08 -4.30 4.17
N ILE A 169 10.37 -3.97 4.28
CA ILE A 169 11.40 -4.35 3.30
C ILE A 169 11.51 -5.88 3.22
N LYS A 170 11.51 -6.58 4.34
CA LYS A 170 11.51 -8.04 4.41
C LYS A 170 10.31 -8.63 3.66
N ASN A 171 9.10 -8.09 3.90
CA ASN A 171 7.90 -8.55 3.24
C ASN A 171 7.87 -8.18 1.75
N TYR A 172 8.40 -7.03 1.34
CA TYR A 172 8.61 -6.70 -0.08
C TYR A 172 9.50 -7.74 -0.76
N ASN A 173 10.66 -8.04 -0.19
CA ASN A 173 11.56 -9.06 -0.74
C ASN A 173 10.85 -10.41 -0.90
N PHE A 174 10.07 -10.84 0.09
CA PHE A 174 9.33 -12.10 0.03
C PHE A 174 8.29 -12.14 -1.10
N TYR A 175 7.43 -11.11 -1.19
CA TYR A 175 6.34 -11.12 -2.18
C TYR A 175 6.80 -10.77 -3.59
N PHE A 176 7.84 -9.95 -3.75
CA PHE A 176 8.40 -9.67 -5.07
C PHE A 176 9.15 -10.86 -5.69
N LEU A 177 9.70 -11.78 -4.90
CA LEU A 177 10.17 -13.07 -5.43
C LEU A 177 9.05 -13.89 -6.08
N LYS A 178 7.80 -13.65 -5.69
CA LYS A 178 6.61 -14.33 -6.20
C LYS A 178 5.82 -13.50 -7.22
N ILE A 179 6.38 -12.38 -7.68
CA ILE A 179 5.65 -11.40 -8.52
C ILE A 179 5.09 -11.96 -9.82
N ARG A 180 5.68 -13.03 -10.33
CA ARG A 180 5.23 -13.72 -11.57
C ARG A 180 4.21 -14.83 -11.31
N ASN A 181 3.94 -15.17 -10.05
CA ASN A 181 2.95 -16.18 -9.68
C ASN A 181 1.61 -15.53 -9.35
N THR A 182 0.86 -15.16 -10.40
CA THR A 182 -0.45 -14.49 -10.28
C THR A 182 -1.41 -15.29 -9.41
N LYS A 183 -1.50 -16.60 -9.61
CA LYS A 183 -2.42 -17.48 -8.85
C LYS A 183 -2.14 -17.41 -7.35
N TYR A 184 -0.87 -17.51 -6.95
CA TYR A 184 -0.48 -17.42 -5.55
C TYR A 184 -0.85 -16.06 -4.94
N LEU A 185 -0.46 -14.96 -5.60
CA LEU A 185 -0.70 -13.61 -5.11
C LEU A 185 -2.19 -13.30 -5.02
N LEU A 186 -2.96 -13.67 -6.04
CA LEU A 186 -4.38 -13.41 -6.11
C LEU A 186 -5.17 -14.21 -5.06
N ASN A 187 -4.83 -15.48 -4.84
CA ASN A 187 -5.46 -16.29 -3.79
C ASN A 187 -5.20 -15.67 -2.41
N GLN A 188 -3.94 -15.36 -2.08
CA GLN A 188 -3.59 -14.73 -0.81
C GLN A 188 -4.26 -13.35 -0.64
N TYR A 189 -4.40 -12.57 -1.71
CA TYR A 189 -5.09 -11.29 -1.70
C TYR A 189 -6.58 -11.46 -1.40
N ASN A 190 -7.25 -12.40 -2.08
CA ASN A 190 -8.68 -12.69 -1.92
C ASN A 190 -9.01 -13.22 -0.52
N GLU A 191 -8.17 -14.09 0.06
CA GLU A 191 -8.32 -14.59 1.44
C GLU A 191 -8.28 -13.49 2.50
N ASN A 192 -7.68 -12.35 2.20
CA ASN A 192 -7.51 -11.23 3.12
C ASN A 192 -8.35 -10.00 2.77
N LEU A 193 -9.37 -10.15 1.91
CA LEU A 193 -10.24 -9.04 1.52
C LEU A 193 -11.20 -8.61 2.65
N TYR A 194 -11.35 -7.30 2.79
CA TYR A 194 -12.43 -6.69 3.55
C TYR A 194 -13.72 -6.69 2.73
N GLY A 195 -14.85 -7.02 3.36
CA GLY A 195 -16.18 -6.95 2.72
C GLY A 195 -16.65 -8.25 2.08
N LEU A 196 -16.00 -9.38 2.37
CA LEU A 196 -16.43 -10.72 1.91
C LEU A 196 -17.82 -11.13 2.47
N ASN A 197 -18.17 -10.68 3.67
CA ASN A 197 -19.45 -11.03 4.26
C ASN A 197 -20.54 -10.02 3.94
N LYS A 198 -20.31 -8.74 4.27
CA LYS A 198 -21.27 -7.65 4.04
C LYS A 198 -20.53 -6.31 3.96
N CYS A 199 -20.87 -5.52 2.97
CA CYS A 199 -20.38 -4.15 2.85
C CYS A 199 -21.37 -3.28 2.08
N LYS A 200 -21.08 -1.98 2.01
CA LYS A 200 -21.83 -1.00 1.23
C LYS A 200 -21.01 -0.56 0.04
N PHE A 201 -21.63 -0.44 -1.10
CA PHE A 201 -21.03 0.08 -2.34
C PHE A 201 -21.74 1.36 -2.75
N LEU A 202 -21.02 2.26 -3.41
CA LEU A 202 -21.60 3.35 -4.17
C LEU A 202 -21.71 2.86 -5.62
N LEU A 203 -22.91 2.68 -6.11
CA LEU A 203 -23.21 2.26 -7.47
C LEU A 203 -24.13 3.32 -8.11
N GLU A 204 -23.69 3.95 -9.19
CA GLU A 204 -24.47 4.98 -9.92
C GLU A 204 -25.02 6.10 -9.02
N GLY A 205 -24.28 6.47 -7.96
CA GLY A 205 -24.69 7.51 -7.00
C GLY A 205 -25.50 7.01 -5.80
N GLU A 206 -25.94 5.76 -5.80
CA GLU A 206 -26.72 5.16 -4.72
C GLU A 206 -25.88 4.25 -3.81
N ILE A 207 -26.27 4.18 -2.53
CA ILE A 207 -25.62 3.28 -1.56
C ILE A 207 -26.39 1.97 -1.53
N VAL A 208 -25.79 0.92 -2.11
CA VAL A 208 -26.34 -0.44 -2.11
C VAL A 208 -25.62 -1.35 -1.12
N LYS A 209 -26.35 -2.32 -0.57
CA LYS A 209 -25.79 -3.37 0.30
C LYS A 209 -25.37 -4.57 -0.56
N GLY A 210 -24.28 -5.24 -0.18
CA GLY A 210 -23.81 -6.42 -0.89
C GLY A 210 -22.59 -7.03 -0.21
N LYS A 211 -21.93 -7.93 -0.93
CA LYS A 211 -20.64 -8.51 -0.51
C LYS A 211 -19.66 -8.56 -1.67
N ILE A 212 -18.38 -8.57 -1.36
CA ILE A 212 -17.34 -8.85 -2.34
C ILE A 212 -17.25 -10.38 -2.51
N ILE A 213 -17.32 -10.85 -3.74
CA ILE A 213 -17.09 -12.25 -4.05
C ILE A 213 -15.59 -12.51 -4.18
N ARG A 214 -14.90 -11.71 -5.00
CA ARG A 214 -13.45 -11.79 -5.22
C ARG A 214 -12.93 -10.63 -6.05
N VAL A 215 -11.63 -10.45 -6.03
CA VAL A 215 -10.89 -9.68 -7.04
C VAL A 215 -10.44 -10.63 -8.14
N LEU A 216 -10.44 -10.17 -9.39
CA LEU A 216 -10.03 -10.90 -10.59
C LEU A 216 -8.56 -10.59 -10.92
N GLU A 217 -7.95 -11.37 -11.82
CA GLU A 217 -6.55 -11.18 -12.26
C GLU A 217 -6.28 -9.79 -12.83
N ASN A 218 -7.27 -9.20 -13.51
CA ASN A 218 -7.19 -7.84 -14.05
C ASN A 218 -7.40 -6.74 -12.99
N GLY A 219 -7.53 -7.10 -11.72
CA GLY A 219 -7.72 -6.18 -10.59
C GLY A 219 -9.15 -5.69 -10.40
N LYS A 220 -10.09 -6.05 -11.28
CA LYS A 220 -11.50 -5.70 -11.09
C LYS A 220 -12.10 -6.52 -9.94
N ILE A 221 -13.08 -5.91 -9.26
CA ILE A 221 -13.81 -6.55 -8.16
C ILE A 221 -15.10 -7.16 -8.69
N ARG A 222 -15.41 -8.40 -8.28
CA ARG A 222 -16.72 -9.00 -8.45
C ARG A 222 -17.51 -8.86 -7.16
N VAL A 223 -18.70 -8.31 -7.24
CA VAL A 223 -19.59 -8.08 -6.11
C VAL A 223 -20.93 -8.76 -6.35
N GLU A 224 -21.60 -9.10 -5.28
CA GLU A 224 -23.01 -9.52 -5.25
C GLU A 224 -23.78 -8.45 -4.51
N ILE A 225 -24.79 -7.87 -5.16
CA ILE A 225 -25.68 -6.88 -4.56
C ILE A 225 -26.88 -7.61 -3.99
N PHE A 226 -27.27 -7.26 -2.77
CA PHE A 226 -28.46 -7.82 -2.14
C PHE A 226 -29.68 -7.06 -2.66
N SER A 227 -30.63 -7.78 -3.25
CA SER A 227 -31.97 -7.25 -3.52
C SER A 227 -32.62 -6.78 -2.22
N HIS A 228 -33.34 -5.69 -2.27
CA HIS A 228 -34.14 -5.15 -1.16
C HIS A 228 -35.30 -6.05 -0.86
#